data_e4bb34edc6393e1fe5217ec013b07d28
#
_entry.id   e4bb34edc6393e1fe5217ec013b07d28
#
_cell.length_a   1.000
_cell.length_b   1.000
_cell.length_c   1.000
_cell.angle_alpha   90.00
_cell.angle_beta   90.00
_cell.angle_gamma   90.00
#
_symmetry.space_group_name_H-M   'P 1'
#
loop_
_entity.id
_entity.type
_entity.pdbx_description
1 polymer ?
#
loop_
_entity_poly.entity_id
_entity_poly.type
_entity_poly.pdbx_seq_one_letter_code
_entity_poly.pdbx_strand_id
1 'polypeptide(L)'
;STAMRIAVERLFEVLDEPEPIRDQPGALSVDGPRGALELRDVRFAYSAGGPLVLDGIKLVIEPGTTLGIFGASGSGKSTLLSLIPRLYDLATGEGAVLLDDRDVRQLQLSGLRQAVALVPQQAMLFEGTIRTNLLYAAPDATAEQIRRALVGADFAATVEAMPLGLETPVGERGVSLSGGQRQRLALARALLAEPAILLLDDCTSALDADTEARVRAALQGLSPRRTCLIVSHKVASLRWADSIIVLEGGKIVEKGTHDELIALGGRYAGAHCSQTRLLNFSLPHAA
;
A
#
# COMPACT_ATOMS: atom_id res chain seq x y z
N SER A 1 36.73 -22.41 -18.43
CA SER A 1 36.91 -21.31 -19.39
C SER A 1 36.85 -19.99 -18.66
N THR A 2 37.56 -18.99 -19.11
CA THR A 2 37.61 -17.63 -18.47
C THR A 2 36.23 -17.00 -18.36
N ALA A 3 35.37 -17.19 -19.37
CA ALA A 3 34.00 -16.69 -19.37
C ALA A 3 33.13 -17.29 -18.24
N MET A 4 33.30 -18.58 -17.95
CA MET A 4 32.59 -19.28 -16.88
C MET A 4 33.04 -18.77 -15.50
N ARG A 5 34.34 -18.46 -15.33
CA ARG A 5 34.86 -17.90 -14.09
C ARG A 5 34.31 -16.49 -13.83
N ILE A 6 34.26 -15.63 -14.85
CA ILE A 6 33.70 -14.28 -14.76
C ILE A 6 32.19 -14.34 -14.44
N ALA A 7 31.44 -15.27 -15.04
CA ALA A 7 30.02 -15.44 -14.73
C ALA A 7 29.79 -15.90 -13.29
N VAL A 8 30.62 -16.82 -12.78
CA VAL A 8 30.57 -17.29 -11.40
C VAL A 8 30.97 -16.18 -10.42
N GLU A 9 32.04 -15.43 -10.69
CA GLU A 9 32.46 -14.29 -9.88
C GLU A 9 31.33 -13.23 -9.77
N ARG A 10 30.69 -12.86 -10.88
CA ARG A 10 29.53 -11.95 -10.89
C ARG A 10 28.34 -12.50 -10.12
N LEU A 11 28.08 -13.81 -10.19
CA LEU A 11 27.02 -14.44 -9.41
C LEU A 11 27.31 -14.34 -7.91
N PHE A 12 28.56 -14.59 -7.49
CA PHE A 12 28.96 -14.44 -6.09
C PHE A 12 28.94 -12.98 -5.63
N GLU A 13 29.33 -12.01 -6.48
CA GLU A 13 29.19 -10.58 -6.16
C GLU A 13 27.75 -10.22 -5.79
N VAL A 14 26.77 -10.74 -6.55
CA VAL A 14 25.34 -10.51 -6.26
C VAL A 14 24.87 -11.28 -5.03
N LEU A 15 25.32 -12.52 -4.83
CA LEU A 15 24.95 -13.37 -3.70
C LEU A 15 25.58 -12.89 -2.38
N ASP A 16 26.79 -12.33 -2.46
CA ASP A 16 27.55 -11.84 -1.30
C ASP A 16 27.25 -10.36 -1.00
N GLU A 17 26.41 -9.70 -1.83
CA GLU A 17 26.02 -8.33 -1.55
C GLU A 17 25.26 -8.28 -0.21
N PRO A 18 25.74 -7.52 0.77
CA PRO A 18 25.12 -7.49 2.08
C PRO A 18 23.71 -6.95 1.98
N GLU A 19 22.74 -7.69 2.49
CA GLU A 19 21.38 -7.19 2.64
C GLU A 19 21.40 -5.92 3.49
N PRO A 20 20.99 -4.77 2.94
CA PRO A 20 21.08 -3.49 3.64
C PRO A 20 20.16 -3.41 4.86
N ILE A 21 19.09 -4.22 4.88
CA ILE A 21 18.08 -4.25 5.95
C ILE A 21 18.02 -5.66 6.53
N ARG A 22 18.38 -5.80 7.80
CA ARG A 22 18.42 -7.06 8.54
C ARG A 22 17.78 -6.90 9.91
N ASP A 23 17.42 -8.03 10.51
CA ASP A 23 17.06 -8.06 11.92
C ASP A 23 18.27 -7.68 12.77
N GLN A 24 18.03 -6.80 13.73
CA GLN A 24 19.05 -6.47 14.72
C GLN A 24 19.20 -7.63 15.71
N PRO A 25 20.38 -7.83 16.32
CA PRO A 25 20.53 -8.77 17.42
C PRO A 25 19.50 -8.48 18.53
N GLY A 26 18.71 -9.49 18.89
CA GLY A 26 17.63 -9.32 19.88
C GLY A 26 16.35 -8.67 19.33
N ALA A 27 16.14 -8.65 18.02
CA ALA A 27 14.90 -8.17 17.41
C ALA A 27 13.66 -8.85 18.01
N LEU A 28 12.65 -8.04 18.32
CA LEU A 28 11.44 -8.47 19.02
C LEU A 28 10.44 -9.08 18.04
N SER A 29 9.73 -10.11 18.48
CA SER A 29 8.58 -10.65 17.73
C SER A 29 7.44 -9.64 17.68
N VAL A 30 6.61 -9.77 16.65
CA VAL A 30 5.37 -8.99 16.47
C VAL A 30 4.20 -9.94 16.72
N ASP A 31 3.65 -9.87 17.93
CA ASP A 31 2.58 -10.77 18.37
C ASP A 31 1.27 -9.99 18.55
N GLY A 32 0.23 -10.36 17.79
CA GLY A 32 -1.10 -9.76 17.87
C GLY A 32 -1.10 -8.22 17.68
N PRO A 33 -0.54 -7.69 16.57
CA PRO A 33 -0.41 -6.26 16.37
C PRO A 33 -1.78 -5.58 16.32
N ARG A 34 -1.92 -4.45 17.04
CA ARG A 34 -3.14 -3.62 17.04
C ARG A 34 -3.20 -2.73 15.80
N GLY A 35 -2.03 -2.38 15.25
CA GLY A 35 -1.90 -1.54 14.07
C GLY A 35 -1.88 -0.04 14.37
N ALA A 36 -1.47 0.38 15.58
CA ALA A 36 -1.14 1.78 15.83
C ALA A 36 0.15 2.15 15.10
N LEU A 37 0.16 3.27 14.38
CA LEU A 37 1.36 3.79 13.72
C LEU A 37 1.70 5.18 14.22
N GLU A 38 2.98 5.41 14.46
CA GLU A 38 3.50 6.74 14.77
C GLU A 38 4.78 7.00 13.96
N LEU A 39 4.83 8.17 13.31
CA LEU A 39 6.02 8.70 12.66
C LEU A 39 6.52 9.88 13.48
N ARG A 40 7.73 9.80 13.99
CA ARG A 40 8.35 10.83 14.84
C ARG A 40 9.45 11.55 14.10
N ASP A 41 9.18 12.75 13.64
CA ASP A 41 10.12 13.66 12.97
C ASP A 41 10.92 12.97 11.84
N VAL A 42 10.21 12.19 11.01
CA VAL A 42 10.84 11.35 9.97
C VAL A 42 11.40 12.22 8.86
N ARG A 43 12.70 12.05 8.61
CA ARG A 43 13.43 12.59 7.44
C ARG A 43 13.99 11.44 6.64
N PHE A 44 13.93 11.55 5.34
CA PHE A 44 14.41 10.48 4.47
C PHE A 44 14.93 11.00 3.14
N ALA A 45 16.09 10.48 2.74
CA ALA A 45 16.68 10.60 1.41
C ALA A 45 17.13 9.22 0.93
N TYR A 46 17.00 8.94 -0.37
CA TYR A 46 17.42 7.64 -0.94
C TYR A 46 18.94 7.42 -0.97
N SER A 47 19.71 8.48 -0.88
CA SER A 47 21.17 8.42 -0.81
C SER A 47 21.71 9.36 0.27
N ALA A 48 22.81 8.97 0.90
CA ALA A 48 23.47 9.80 1.91
C ALA A 48 23.84 11.16 1.31
N GLY A 49 23.41 12.25 1.96
CA GLY A 49 23.60 13.63 1.48
C GLY A 49 22.77 14.02 0.27
N GLY A 50 21.87 13.15 -0.20
CA GLY A 50 20.92 13.47 -1.27
C GLY A 50 19.78 14.39 -0.81
N PRO A 51 18.92 14.84 -1.73
CA PRO A 51 17.77 15.66 -1.39
C PRO A 51 16.79 14.90 -0.53
N LEU A 52 16.26 15.56 0.50
CA LEU A 52 15.21 14.99 1.34
C LEU A 52 13.94 14.77 0.51
N VAL A 53 13.43 13.53 0.56
CA VAL A 53 12.13 13.15 -0.01
C VAL A 53 11.03 13.30 1.03
N LEU A 54 11.34 13.07 2.30
CA LEU A 54 10.49 13.36 3.45
C LEU A 54 11.29 14.25 4.41
N ASP A 55 10.64 15.28 4.96
CA ASP A 55 11.27 16.29 5.80
C ASP A 55 10.41 16.63 7.02
N GLY A 56 10.71 15.98 8.14
CA GLY A 56 10.08 16.25 9.43
C GLY A 56 8.64 15.75 9.55
N ILE A 57 8.32 14.58 8.99
CA ILE A 57 6.98 13.99 9.09
C ILE A 57 6.67 13.59 10.53
N LYS A 58 5.60 14.18 11.08
CA LYS A 58 5.02 13.85 12.39
C LYS A 58 3.58 13.42 12.20
N LEU A 59 3.26 12.18 12.54
CA LEU A 59 1.96 11.60 12.26
C LEU A 59 1.64 10.49 13.27
N VAL A 60 0.44 10.51 13.81
CA VAL A 60 -0.11 9.45 14.66
C VAL A 60 -1.36 8.93 13.97
N ILE A 61 -1.49 7.62 13.86
CA ILE A 61 -2.60 6.90 13.25
C ILE A 61 -3.08 5.85 14.25
N GLU A 62 -4.31 6.04 14.70
CA GLU A 62 -4.94 5.13 15.67
C GLU A 62 -5.28 3.78 15.03
N PRO A 63 -5.26 2.68 15.82
CA PRO A 63 -5.67 1.37 15.33
C PRO A 63 -7.05 1.38 14.70
N GLY A 64 -7.18 0.69 13.57
CA GLY A 64 -8.47 0.54 12.89
C GLY A 64 -9.00 1.81 12.22
N THR A 65 -8.20 2.88 12.11
CA THR A 65 -8.57 4.09 11.38
C THR A 65 -8.04 4.09 9.95
N THR A 66 -8.67 4.88 9.11
CA THR A 66 -8.25 5.07 7.72
C THR A 66 -7.67 6.47 7.53
N LEU A 67 -6.41 6.53 7.10
CA LEU A 67 -5.73 7.76 6.70
C LEU A 67 -5.69 7.88 5.18
N GLY A 68 -6.22 8.96 4.65
CA GLY A 68 -6.03 9.40 3.26
C GLY A 68 -4.72 10.18 3.11
N ILE A 69 -3.97 9.91 2.06
CA ILE A 69 -2.73 10.64 1.72
C ILE A 69 -2.89 11.23 0.32
N PHE A 70 -3.06 12.54 0.26
CA PHE A 70 -3.19 13.30 -0.96
C PHE A 70 -1.88 14.06 -1.27
N GLY A 71 -1.59 14.27 -2.55
CA GLY A 71 -0.44 15.08 -2.98
C GLY A 71 -0.05 14.84 -4.43
N ALA A 72 0.72 15.75 -5.01
CA ALA A 72 1.24 15.63 -6.36
C ALA A 72 2.18 14.43 -6.53
N SER A 73 2.45 14.03 -7.79
CA SER A 73 3.50 13.05 -8.07
C SER A 73 4.85 13.57 -7.55
N GLY A 74 5.65 12.66 -6.96
CA GLY A 74 6.95 13.03 -6.38
C GLY A 74 6.88 13.71 -5.01
N SER A 75 5.71 13.87 -4.37
CA SER A 75 5.62 14.50 -3.05
C SER A 75 6.10 13.62 -1.86
N GLY A 76 6.48 12.35 -2.11
CA GLY A 76 7.00 11.44 -1.10
C GLY A 76 6.00 10.39 -0.59
N LYS A 77 4.77 10.29 -1.15
CA LYS A 77 3.71 9.38 -0.67
C LYS A 77 4.13 7.90 -0.66
N SER A 78 4.60 7.37 -1.77
CA SER A 78 5.06 5.97 -1.88
C SER A 78 6.29 5.72 -1.01
N THR A 79 7.17 6.71 -0.86
CA THR A 79 8.32 6.65 0.04
C THR A 79 7.86 6.51 1.49
N LEU A 80 6.87 7.31 1.91
CA LEU A 80 6.30 7.23 3.26
C LEU A 80 5.72 5.84 3.53
N LEU A 81 4.96 5.29 2.58
CA LEU A 81 4.42 3.92 2.71
C LEU A 81 5.54 2.87 2.79
N SER A 82 6.64 3.05 2.05
CA SER A 82 7.75 2.07 1.99
C SER A 82 8.57 1.99 3.27
N LEU A 83 8.59 3.03 4.10
CA LEU A 83 9.28 3.03 5.38
C LEU A 83 8.58 2.16 6.44
N ILE A 84 7.26 2.00 6.34
CA ILE A 84 6.48 1.28 7.37
C ILE A 84 6.84 -0.21 7.40
N PRO A 85 6.88 -0.98 6.27
CA PRO A 85 7.32 -2.36 6.26
C PRO A 85 8.86 -2.51 6.20
N ARG A 86 9.61 -1.43 6.42
CA ARG A 86 11.08 -1.39 6.30
C ARG A 86 11.56 -1.91 4.95
N LEU A 87 11.05 -1.36 3.85
CA LEU A 87 11.68 -1.52 2.54
C LEU A 87 12.90 -0.60 2.39
N TYR A 88 12.95 0.45 3.22
CA TYR A 88 14.08 1.34 3.45
C TYR A 88 14.18 1.62 4.95
N ASP A 89 15.38 1.81 5.45
CA ASP A 89 15.63 2.22 6.84
C ASP A 89 15.95 3.72 6.93
N LEU A 90 15.55 4.32 8.05
CA LEU A 90 15.94 5.67 8.39
C LEU A 90 17.39 5.68 8.88
N ALA A 91 18.17 6.67 8.44
CA ALA A 91 19.50 6.92 8.98
C ALA A 91 19.41 7.30 10.47
N THR A 92 20.51 7.12 11.19
CA THR A 92 20.60 7.47 12.61
C THR A 92 20.32 8.97 12.80
N GLY A 93 19.37 9.29 13.67
CA GLY A 93 18.97 10.67 13.95
C GLY A 93 17.89 11.24 13.03
N GLU A 94 17.47 10.49 12.01
CA GLU A 94 16.43 10.92 11.05
C GLU A 94 15.00 10.52 11.45
N GLY A 95 14.75 10.43 12.76
CA GLY A 95 13.46 10.11 13.32
C GLY A 95 13.19 8.63 13.51
N ALA A 96 11.91 8.26 13.67
CA ALA A 96 11.49 6.90 13.93
C ALA A 96 10.11 6.61 13.32
N VAL A 97 9.90 5.37 12.90
CA VAL A 97 8.58 4.79 12.57
C VAL A 97 8.28 3.75 13.63
N LEU A 98 7.13 3.88 14.29
CA LEU A 98 6.72 2.96 15.35
C LEU A 98 5.46 2.21 14.95
N LEU A 99 5.46 0.91 15.22
CA LEU A 99 4.29 0.03 15.20
C LEU A 99 3.98 -0.36 16.65
N ASP A 100 2.78 -0.04 17.13
CA ASP A 100 2.34 -0.32 18.51
C ASP A 100 3.39 0.10 19.56
N ASP A 101 3.85 1.35 19.48
CA ASP A 101 4.85 2.00 20.34
C ASP A 101 6.29 1.45 20.24
N ARG A 102 6.56 0.53 19.29
CA ARG A 102 7.89 -0.05 19.08
C ARG A 102 8.48 0.41 17.75
N ASP A 103 9.73 0.86 17.78
CA ASP A 103 10.44 1.22 16.54
C ASP A 103 10.54 0.00 15.62
N VAL A 104 10.12 0.15 14.37
CA VAL A 104 10.14 -0.94 13.39
C VAL A 104 11.53 -1.54 13.16
N ARG A 105 12.60 -0.79 13.45
CA ARG A 105 14.00 -1.27 13.39
C ARG A 105 14.33 -2.30 14.46
N GLN A 106 13.57 -2.33 15.57
CA GLN A 106 13.73 -3.27 16.68
C GLN A 106 12.88 -4.53 16.49
N LEU A 107 12.03 -4.59 15.48
CA LEU A 107 11.14 -5.71 15.21
C LEU A 107 11.77 -6.70 14.22
N GLN A 108 11.42 -7.97 14.37
CA GLN A 108 11.73 -8.99 13.36
C GLN A 108 11.03 -8.65 12.04
N LEU A 109 11.78 -8.61 10.95
CA LEU A 109 11.26 -8.27 9.62
C LEU A 109 10.11 -9.18 9.18
N SER A 110 10.20 -10.47 9.48
CA SER A 110 9.16 -11.45 9.15
C SER A 110 7.82 -11.08 9.81
N GLY A 111 7.84 -10.81 11.12
CA GLY A 111 6.65 -10.41 11.87
C GLY A 111 6.12 -9.04 11.46
N LEU A 112 7.00 -8.06 11.25
CA LEU A 112 6.63 -6.73 10.77
C LEU A 112 5.92 -6.82 9.40
N ARG A 113 6.50 -7.58 8.45
CA ARG A 113 5.96 -7.73 7.10
C ARG A 113 4.73 -8.63 7.02
N GLN A 114 4.47 -9.44 8.04
CA GLN A 114 3.20 -10.12 8.24
C GLN A 114 2.11 -9.16 8.76
N ALA A 115 2.48 -8.26 9.67
CA ALA A 115 1.56 -7.26 10.23
C ALA A 115 1.17 -6.17 9.23
N VAL A 116 1.99 -5.90 8.21
CA VAL A 116 1.84 -4.79 7.26
C VAL A 116 1.80 -5.33 5.83
N ALA A 117 0.68 -5.17 5.14
CA ALA A 117 0.58 -5.49 3.72
C ALA A 117 0.57 -4.22 2.87
N LEU A 118 1.40 -4.20 1.82
CA LEU A 118 1.48 -3.13 0.84
C LEU A 118 0.93 -3.60 -0.51
N VAL A 119 -0.06 -2.86 -1.02
CA VAL A 119 -0.56 -3.00 -2.40
C VAL A 119 -0.01 -1.83 -3.21
N PRO A 120 0.98 -2.05 -4.08
CA PRO A 120 1.59 -0.97 -4.85
C PRO A 120 0.70 -0.53 -6.00
N GLN A 121 0.96 0.65 -6.54
CA GLN A 121 0.26 1.23 -7.69
C GLN A 121 0.25 0.28 -8.90
N GLN A 122 1.39 -0.35 -9.20
CA GLN A 122 1.47 -1.39 -10.20
C GLN A 122 1.41 -2.76 -9.51
N ALA A 123 0.30 -3.45 -9.69
CA ALA A 123 0.12 -4.78 -9.14
C ALA A 123 1.14 -5.77 -9.73
N MET A 124 2.01 -6.31 -8.88
CA MET A 124 2.94 -7.37 -9.26
C MET A 124 2.29 -8.73 -8.99
N LEU A 125 2.14 -9.51 -10.04
CA LEU A 125 1.65 -10.88 -9.97
C LEU A 125 2.72 -11.84 -10.46
N PHE A 126 2.70 -13.05 -9.92
CA PHE A 126 3.60 -14.13 -10.29
C PHE A 126 2.95 -14.99 -11.37
N GLU A 127 3.77 -15.59 -12.22
CA GLU A 127 3.32 -16.61 -13.15
C GLU A 127 2.75 -17.81 -12.38
N GLY A 128 1.64 -18.36 -12.88
CA GLY A 128 0.94 -19.47 -12.25
C GLY A 128 -0.57 -19.36 -12.40
N THR A 129 -1.33 -19.47 -11.33
CA THR A 129 -2.79 -19.34 -11.31
C THR A 129 -3.22 -18.24 -10.34
N ILE A 130 -4.51 -17.89 -10.36
CA ILE A 130 -5.09 -17.00 -9.33
C ILE A 130 -4.86 -17.60 -7.95
N ARG A 131 -5.07 -18.92 -7.78
CA ARG A 131 -4.84 -19.64 -6.52
C ARG A 131 -3.40 -19.50 -6.05
N THR A 132 -2.41 -19.78 -6.90
CA THR A 132 -1.01 -19.72 -6.50
C THR A 132 -0.58 -18.31 -6.10
N ASN A 133 -1.11 -17.28 -6.78
CA ASN A 133 -0.88 -15.89 -6.41
C ASN A 133 -1.45 -15.53 -5.02
N LEU A 134 -2.63 -16.05 -4.67
CA LEU A 134 -3.23 -15.86 -3.34
C LEU A 134 -2.42 -16.60 -2.28
N LEU A 135 -2.13 -17.88 -2.48
CA LEU A 135 -1.41 -18.71 -1.53
C LEU A 135 0.03 -18.28 -1.30
N TYR A 136 0.60 -17.42 -2.17
CA TYR A 136 1.92 -16.84 -1.92
C TYR A 136 1.98 -16.03 -0.62
N ALA A 137 0.90 -15.36 -0.26
CA ALA A 137 0.80 -14.57 0.99
C ALA A 137 0.42 -15.44 2.21
N ALA A 138 -0.31 -16.53 2.00
CA ALA A 138 -0.80 -17.41 3.06
C ALA A 138 -0.90 -18.86 2.50
N PRO A 139 0.20 -19.64 2.54
CA PRO A 139 0.27 -20.95 1.92
C PRO A 139 -0.77 -21.95 2.45
N ASP A 140 -1.13 -21.84 3.73
CA ASP A 140 -2.07 -22.74 4.42
C ASP A 140 -3.50 -22.18 4.48
N ALA A 141 -3.82 -21.14 3.67
CA ALA A 141 -5.15 -20.53 3.69
C ALA A 141 -6.25 -21.51 3.30
N THR A 142 -7.30 -21.56 4.08
CA THR A 142 -8.50 -22.35 3.80
C THR A 142 -9.30 -21.77 2.63
N ALA A 143 -10.16 -22.57 2.02
CA ALA A 143 -11.06 -22.12 0.96
C ALA A 143 -11.96 -20.94 1.41
N GLU A 144 -12.39 -20.94 2.67
CA GLU A 144 -13.21 -19.86 3.23
C GLU A 144 -12.40 -18.56 3.40
N GLN A 145 -11.14 -18.63 3.81
CA GLN A 145 -10.25 -17.46 3.88
C GLN A 145 -10.02 -16.86 2.49
N ILE A 146 -9.75 -17.72 1.50
CA ILE A 146 -9.60 -17.30 0.10
C ILE A 146 -10.89 -16.62 -0.39
N ARG A 147 -12.06 -17.20 -0.13
CA ARG A 147 -13.35 -16.62 -0.51
C ARG A 147 -13.54 -15.25 0.13
N ARG A 148 -13.31 -15.12 1.44
CA ARG A 148 -13.41 -13.82 2.16
C ARG A 148 -12.49 -12.76 1.58
N ALA A 149 -11.24 -13.13 1.26
CA ALA A 149 -10.28 -12.21 0.65
C ALA A 149 -10.72 -11.75 -0.75
N LEU A 150 -11.25 -12.66 -1.57
CA LEU A 150 -11.81 -12.33 -2.88
C LEU A 150 -13.04 -11.42 -2.79
N VAL A 151 -13.94 -11.66 -1.83
CA VAL A 151 -15.09 -10.79 -1.57
C VAL A 151 -14.62 -9.41 -1.11
N GLY A 152 -13.65 -9.33 -0.20
CA GLY A 152 -13.06 -8.07 0.27
C GLY A 152 -12.40 -7.23 -0.83
N ALA A 153 -11.93 -7.88 -1.89
CA ALA A 153 -11.35 -7.23 -3.07
C ALA A 153 -12.37 -7.01 -4.22
N ASP A 154 -13.65 -7.28 -4.02
CA ASP A 154 -14.69 -7.29 -5.08
C ASP A 154 -14.28 -8.14 -6.29
N PHE A 155 -13.64 -9.28 -6.05
CA PHE A 155 -13.10 -10.14 -7.12
C PHE A 155 -13.73 -11.54 -7.19
N ALA A 156 -14.53 -11.95 -6.19
CA ALA A 156 -15.12 -13.27 -6.10
C ALA A 156 -16.00 -13.60 -7.33
N ALA A 157 -16.98 -12.75 -7.63
CA ALA A 157 -17.88 -12.96 -8.77
C ALA A 157 -17.12 -13.00 -10.12
N THR A 158 -16.05 -12.23 -10.24
CA THR A 158 -15.21 -12.26 -11.44
C THR A 158 -14.49 -13.59 -11.58
N VAL A 159 -13.92 -14.13 -10.49
CA VAL A 159 -13.25 -15.44 -10.50
C VAL A 159 -14.25 -16.56 -10.76
N GLU A 160 -15.41 -16.54 -10.14
CA GLU A 160 -16.48 -17.52 -10.33
C GLU A 160 -17.00 -17.56 -11.78
N ALA A 161 -17.01 -16.43 -12.47
CA ALA A 161 -17.39 -16.32 -13.87
C ALA A 161 -16.29 -16.80 -14.85
N MET A 162 -15.06 -17.00 -14.40
CA MET A 162 -13.98 -17.51 -15.24
C MET A 162 -14.12 -19.01 -15.45
N PRO A 163 -13.86 -19.54 -16.66
CA PRO A 163 -14.04 -20.97 -16.97
C PRO A 163 -13.25 -21.92 -16.04
N LEU A 164 -12.08 -21.48 -15.56
CA LEU A 164 -11.22 -22.26 -14.66
C LEU A 164 -11.22 -21.73 -13.22
N GLY A 165 -12.06 -20.74 -12.91
CA GLY A 165 -12.16 -20.19 -11.56
C GLY A 165 -10.78 -19.80 -10.98
N LEU A 166 -10.46 -20.31 -9.80
CA LEU A 166 -9.16 -20.08 -9.15
C LEU A 166 -7.97 -20.67 -9.91
N GLU A 167 -8.18 -21.65 -10.76
CA GLU A 167 -7.12 -22.27 -11.58
C GLU A 167 -6.89 -21.50 -12.89
N THR A 168 -7.53 -20.36 -13.08
CA THR A 168 -7.30 -19.48 -14.23
C THR A 168 -5.82 -19.07 -14.27
N PRO A 169 -5.12 -19.32 -15.40
CA PRO A 169 -3.71 -18.97 -15.52
C PRO A 169 -3.49 -17.49 -15.44
N VAL A 170 -2.47 -17.10 -14.70
CA VAL A 170 -1.93 -15.74 -14.64
C VAL A 170 -0.57 -15.80 -15.32
N GLY A 171 -0.47 -15.21 -16.51
CA GLY A 171 0.78 -15.15 -17.25
C GLY A 171 1.82 -14.24 -16.61
N GLU A 172 3.01 -14.16 -17.22
CA GLU A 172 4.09 -13.29 -16.77
C GLU A 172 3.56 -11.86 -16.55
N ARG A 173 3.78 -11.32 -15.34
CA ARG A 173 3.25 -10.01 -14.88
C ARG A 173 1.73 -9.84 -14.99
N GLY A 174 0.96 -10.94 -15.02
CA GLY A 174 -0.51 -10.89 -15.07
C GLY A 174 -1.09 -10.47 -16.42
N VAL A 175 -0.38 -10.69 -17.52
CA VAL A 175 -0.79 -10.26 -18.89
C VAL A 175 -2.17 -10.80 -19.29
N SER A 176 -2.63 -11.94 -18.76
CA SER A 176 -3.94 -12.52 -19.01
C SER A 176 -5.11 -11.82 -18.33
N LEU A 177 -4.83 -10.91 -17.37
CA LEU A 177 -5.83 -10.18 -16.60
C LEU A 177 -5.87 -8.70 -17.02
N SER A 178 -7.06 -8.08 -16.97
CA SER A 178 -7.18 -6.62 -17.13
C SER A 178 -6.45 -5.88 -15.99
N GLY A 179 -6.18 -4.57 -16.17
CA GLY A 179 -5.55 -3.75 -15.13
C GLY A 179 -6.30 -3.79 -13.79
N GLY A 180 -7.63 -3.62 -13.85
CA GLY A 180 -8.49 -3.70 -12.66
C GLY A 180 -8.55 -5.10 -12.03
N GLN A 181 -8.51 -6.16 -12.85
CA GLN A 181 -8.45 -7.54 -12.35
C GLN A 181 -7.12 -7.81 -11.63
N ARG A 182 -6.00 -7.33 -12.18
CA ARG A 182 -4.69 -7.44 -11.53
C ARG A 182 -4.67 -6.72 -10.18
N GLN A 183 -5.20 -5.50 -10.11
CA GLN A 183 -5.27 -4.74 -8.85
C GLN A 183 -6.15 -5.43 -7.80
N ARG A 184 -7.32 -5.94 -8.20
CA ARG A 184 -8.21 -6.67 -7.29
C ARG A 184 -7.58 -8.00 -6.80
N LEU A 185 -6.85 -8.73 -7.66
CA LEU A 185 -6.12 -9.92 -7.24
C LEU A 185 -4.98 -9.58 -6.25
N ALA A 186 -4.23 -8.51 -6.51
CA ALA A 186 -3.18 -8.05 -5.58
C ALA A 186 -3.78 -7.61 -4.22
N LEU A 187 -4.92 -6.92 -4.23
CA LEU A 187 -5.66 -6.56 -3.02
C LEU A 187 -6.16 -7.81 -2.28
N ALA A 188 -6.76 -8.79 -2.98
CA ALA A 188 -7.21 -10.05 -2.38
C ALA A 188 -6.04 -10.79 -1.72
N ARG A 189 -4.87 -10.85 -2.37
CA ARG A 189 -3.65 -11.42 -1.81
C ARG A 189 -3.22 -10.71 -0.52
N ALA A 190 -3.26 -9.37 -0.51
CA ALA A 190 -2.92 -8.60 0.68
C ALA A 190 -3.93 -8.82 1.83
N LEU A 191 -5.22 -8.92 1.53
CA LEU A 191 -6.27 -9.19 2.51
C LEU A 191 -6.19 -10.60 3.09
N LEU A 192 -5.76 -11.58 2.28
CA LEU A 192 -5.62 -12.97 2.69
C LEU A 192 -4.54 -13.16 3.77
N ALA A 193 -3.52 -12.33 3.77
CA ALA A 193 -2.50 -12.31 4.83
C ALA A 193 -3.03 -11.82 6.19
N GLU A 194 -4.26 -11.33 6.26
CA GLU A 194 -4.90 -10.78 7.45
C GLU A 194 -4.04 -9.76 8.21
N PRO A 195 -3.44 -8.75 7.52
CA PRO A 195 -2.54 -7.79 8.14
C PRO A 195 -3.28 -6.88 9.11
N ALA A 196 -2.59 -6.37 10.15
CA ALA A 196 -3.12 -5.31 11.01
C ALA A 196 -3.16 -3.96 10.30
N ILE A 197 -2.23 -3.72 9.38
CA ILE A 197 -2.09 -2.49 8.61
C ILE A 197 -2.11 -2.80 7.11
N LEU A 198 -2.97 -2.09 6.40
CA LEU A 198 -3.09 -2.17 4.94
C LEU A 198 -2.64 -0.85 4.29
N LEU A 199 -1.62 -0.92 3.48
CA LEU A 199 -1.06 0.20 2.73
C LEU A 199 -1.49 0.09 1.27
N LEU A 200 -2.24 1.08 0.79
CA LEU A 200 -2.82 1.10 -0.56
C LEU A 200 -2.23 2.28 -1.34
N ASP A 201 -1.25 2.00 -2.21
CA ASP A 201 -0.60 3.04 -3.02
C ASP A 201 -1.29 3.17 -4.38
N ASP A 202 -2.25 4.09 -4.47
CA ASP A 202 -3.05 4.41 -5.68
C ASP A 202 -3.59 3.16 -6.42
N CYS A 203 -3.82 2.09 -5.66
CA CYS A 203 -4.15 0.76 -6.19
C CYS A 203 -5.58 0.66 -6.74
N THR A 204 -6.40 1.70 -6.62
CA THR A 204 -7.75 1.76 -7.21
C THR A 204 -7.80 2.58 -8.49
N SER A 205 -6.68 3.13 -8.94
CA SER A 205 -6.61 4.04 -10.10
C SER A 205 -7.10 3.42 -11.43
N ALA A 206 -6.93 2.09 -11.59
CA ALA A 206 -7.38 1.35 -12.77
C ALA A 206 -8.80 0.76 -12.63
N LEU A 207 -9.50 1.04 -11.52
CA LEU A 207 -10.87 0.62 -11.29
C LEU A 207 -11.84 1.68 -11.82
N ASP A 208 -12.98 1.23 -12.35
CA ASP A 208 -14.12 2.10 -12.58
C ASP A 208 -14.76 2.54 -11.24
N ALA A 209 -15.56 3.61 -11.29
CA ALA A 209 -16.11 4.23 -10.08
C ALA A 209 -17.00 3.28 -9.26
N ASP A 210 -17.75 2.40 -9.91
CA ASP A 210 -18.65 1.46 -9.25
C ASP A 210 -17.85 0.36 -8.53
N THR A 211 -16.84 -0.20 -9.20
CA THR A 211 -15.92 -1.19 -8.62
C THR A 211 -15.13 -0.58 -7.45
N GLU A 212 -14.63 0.64 -7.61
CA GLU A 212 -13.93 1.35 -6.53
C GLU A 212 -14.85 1.56 -5.31
N ALA A 213 -16.13 1.91 -5.53
CA ALA A 213 -17.11 2.06 -4.46
C ALA A 213 -17.37 0.74 -3.73
N ARG A 214 -17.47 -0.40 -4.46
CA ARG A 214 -17.65 -1.73 -3.85
C ARG A 214 -16.42 -2.18 -3.06
N VAL A 215 -15.21 -2.00 -3.60
CA VAL A 215 -13.96 -2.28 -2.87
C VAL A 215 -13.89 -1.45 -1.60
N ARG A 216 -14.19 -0.16 -1.65
CA ARG A 216 -14.24 0.71 -0.49
C ARG A 216 -15.23 0.20 0.58
N ALA A 217 -16.47 -0.11 0.18
CA ALA A 217 -17.47 -0.63 1.10
C ALA A 217 -17.02 -1.94 1.76
N ALA A 218 -16.37 -2.82 0.98
CA ALA A 218 -15.81 -4.06 1.50
C ALA A 218 -14.70 -3.82 2.52
N LEU A 219 -13.78 -2.88 2.26
CA LEU A 219 -12.70 -2.52 3.19
C LEU A 219 -13.25 -1.91 4.50
N GLN A 220 -14.28 -1.06 4.40
CA GLN A 220 -14.96 -0.49 5.57
C GLN A 220 -15.70 -1.55 6.41
N GLY A 221 -16.18 -2.61 5.76
CA GLY A 221 -16.89 -3.74 6.40
C GLY A 221 -15.97 -4.80 7.02
N LEU A 222 -14.64 -4.68 6.90
CA LEU A 222 -13.72 -5.65 7.49
C LEU A 222 -13.86 -5.70 9.02
N SER A 223 -13.90 -6.92 9.56
CA SER A 223 -13.93 -7.15 11.01
C SER A 223 -12.85 -8.19 11.39
N PRO A 224 -11.93 -7.88 12.32
CA PRO A 224 -11.75 -6.57 12.96
C PRO A 224 -11.35 -5.47 11.97
N ARG A 225 -11.67 -4.22 12.31
CA ARG A 225 -11.32 -3.06 11.48
C ARG A 225 -9.78 -2.91 11.43
N ARG A 226 -9.23 -2.83 10.23
CA ARG A 226 -7.79 -2.70 10.00
C ARG A 226 -7.38 -1.23 9.91
N THR A 227 -6.16 -0.93 10.29
CA THR A 227 -5.57 0.39 10.01
C THR A 227 -5.26 0.45 8.52
N CYS A 228 -5.77 1.47 7.82
CA CYS A 228 -5.59 1.63 6.39
C CYS A 228 -4.90 2.97 6.08
N LEU A 229 -3.86 2.95 5.25
CA LEU A 229 -3.29 4.14 4.65
C LEU A 229 -3.55 4.09 3.15
N ILE A 230 -4.24 5.08 2.63
CA ILE A 230 -4.68 5.11 1.24
C ILE A 230 -4.08 6.32 0.54
N VAL A 231 -3.21 6.08 -0.40
CA VAL A 231 -2.71 7.10 -1.33
C VAL A 231 -3.64 7.18 -2.53
N SER A 232 -4.07 8.38 -2.88
CA SER A 232 -4.78 8.63 -4.14
C SER A 232 -4.56 10.06 -4.63
N HIS A 233 -4.55 10.20 -5.95
CA HIS A 233 -4.62 11.49 -6.64
C HIS A 233 -6.06 11.98 -6.83
N LYS A 234 -7.06 11.11 -6.61
CA LYS A 234 -8.48 11.43 -6.71
C LYS A 234 -9.02 11.81 -5.33
N VAL A 235 -9.53 13.03 -5.20
CA VAL A 235 -10.17 13.48 -3.95
C VAL A 235 -11.36 12.60 -3.59
N ALA A 236 -12.14 12.16 -4.58
CA ALA A 236 -13.30 11.29 -4.38
C ALA A 236 -12.94 9.96 -3.68
N SER A 237 -11.75 9.40 -3.97
CA SER A 237 -11.26 8.15 -3.37
C SER A 237 -10.88 8.31 -1.89
N LEU A 238 -10.66 9.54 -1.40
CA LEU A 238 -10.20 9.81 -0.04
C LEU A 238 -11.31 10.34 0.90
N ARG A 239 -12.48 10.74 0.36
CA ARG A 239 -13.57 11.36 1.14
C ARG A 239 -14.05 10.57 2.36
N TRP A 240 -13.89 9.27 2.33
CA TRP A 240 -14.35 8.35 3.37
C TRP A 240 -13.29 8.06 4.45
N ALA A 241 -12.07 8.56 4.27
CA ALA A 241 -11.02 8.42 5.27
C ALA A 241 -11.38 9.17 6.56
N ASP A 242 -11.01 8.59 7.70
CA ASP A 242 -11.24 9.20 9.02
C ASP A 242 -10.43 10.50 9.17
N SER A 243 -9.27 10.56 8.52
CA SER A 243 -8.47 11.77 8.38
C SER A 243 -7.69 11.76 7.06
N ILE A 244 -7.31 12.93 6.58
CA ILE A 244 -6.56 13.10 5.34
C ILE A 244 -5.36 14.01 5.63
N ILE A 245 -4.21 13.67 5.07
CA ILE A 245 -3.06 14.56 5.02
C ILE A 245 -2.78 14.95 3.56
N VAL A 246 -2.31 16.18 3.38
CA VAL A 246 -1.77 16.66 2.11
C VAL A 246 -0.26 16.72 2.22
N LEU A 247 0.41 15.97 1.35
CA LEU A 247 1.87 15.89 1.31
C LEU A 247 2.40 16.73 0.14
N GLU A 248 3.27 17.67 0.43
CA GLU A 248 3.93 18.52 -0.56
C GLU A 248 5.38 18.75 -0.19
N GLY A 249 6.29 18.55 -1.15
CA GLY A 249 7.72 18.72 -0.93
C GLY A 249 8.27 17.95 0.28
N GLY A 250 7.75 16.75 0.51
CA GLY A 250 8.12 15.90 1.64
C GLY A 250 7.56 16.33 3.00
N LYS A 251 6.64 17.31 3.06
CA LYS A 251 6.06 17.82 4.30
C LYS A 251 4.54 17.66 4.32
N ILE A 252 3.95 17.48 5.50
CA ILE A 252 2.51 17.56 5.68
C ILE A 252 2.14 19.05 5.75
N VAL A 253 1.40 19.51 4.74
CA VAL A 253 0.99 20.94 4.63
C VAL A 253 -0.47 21.17 5.06
N GLU A 254 -1.31 20.15 4.99
CA GLU A 254 -2.69 20.17 5.47
C GLU A 254 -3.03 18.84 6.14
N LYS A 255 -3.88 18.87 7.17
CA LYS A 255 -4.41 17.70 7.86
C LYS A 255 -5.82 17.99 8.38
N GLY A 256 -6.74 17.07 8.17
CA GLY A 256 -8.13 17.15 8.64
C GLY A 256 -9.00 16.08 8.00
N THR A 257 -10.31 16.14 8.27
CA THR A 257 -11.32 15.38 7.54
C THR A 257 -11.56 16.00 6.15
N HIS A 258 -12.30 15.28 5.29
CA HIS A 258 -12.69 15.83 3.99
C HIS A 258 -13.34 17.21 4.10
N ASP A 259 -14.34 17.33 4.98
CA ASP A 259 -15.12 18.56 5.13
C ASP A 259 -14.28 19.73 5.70
N GLU A 260 -13.42 19.44 6.68
CA GLU A 260 -12.48 20.43 7.23
C GLU A 260 -11.50 20.95 6.17
N LEU A 261 -10.95 20.06 5.34
CA LEU A 261 -10.03 20.46 4.28
C LEU A 261 -10.72 21.20 3.13
N ILE A 262 -11.99 20.90 2.83
CA ILE A 262 -12.79 21.67 1.90
C ILE A 262 -13.04 23.08 2.46
N ALA A 263 -13.42 23.19 3.74
CA ALA A 263 -13.65 24.46 4.41
C ALA A 263 -12.39 25.32 4.54
N LEU A 264 -11.21 24.68 4.70
CA LEU A 264 -9.91 25.35 4.74
C LEU A 264 -9.59 26.11 3.44
N GLY A 265 -10.13 25.66 2.29
CA GLY A 265 -9.91 26.30 0.99
C GLY A 265 -8.49 26.18 0.45
N GLY A 266 -7.70 25.23 0.96
CA GLY A 266 -6.32 25.04 0.60
C GLY A 266 -6.12 24.19 -0.66
N ARG A 267 -5.00 23.45 -0.71
CA ARG A 267 -4.61 22.62 -1.86
C ARG A 267 -5.58 21.48 -2.13
N TYR A 268 -6.07 20.83 -1.07
CA TYR A 268 -7.05 19.75 -1.18
C TYR A 268 -8.37 20.27 -1.77
N ALA A 269 -8.87 21.40 -1.28
CA ALA A 269 -10.09 22.01 -1.81
C ALA A 269 -9.92 22.48 -3.26
N GLY A 270 -8.77 23.06 -3.60
CA GLY A 270 -8.45 23.45 -4.97
C GLY A 270 -8.46 22.26 -5.94
N ALA A 271 -7.87 21.13 -5.52
CA ALA A 271 -7.89 19.89 -6.30
C ALA A 271 -9.33 19.35 -6.46
N HIS A 272 -10.13 19.36 -5.39
CA HIS A 272 -11.54 18.96 -5.43
C HIS A 272 -12.34 19.78 -6.46
N CYS A 273 -12.22 21.10 -6.42
CA CYS A 273 -12.86 22.00 -7.40
C CYS A 273 -12.46 21.66 -8.84
N SER A 274 -11.18 21.47 -9.08
CA SER A 274 -10.65 21.16 -10.42
C SER A 274 -11.17 19.82 -10.95
N GLN A 275 -11.13 18.76 -10.11
CA GLN A 275 -11.61 17.43 -10.48
C GLN A 275 -13.12 17.40 -10.70
N THR A 276 -13.93 18.11 -9.92
CA THR A 276 -15.38 18.20 -10.08
C THR A 276 -15.75 18.93 -11.38
N ARG A 277 -15.04 19.99 -11.73
CA ARG A 277 -15.27 20.70 -13.01
C ARG A 277 -15.01 19.79 -14.22
N LEU A 278 -13.92 19.03 -14.22
CA LEU A 278 -13.59 18.10 -15.30
C LEU A 278 -14.66 17.03 -15.48
N LEU A 279 -15.24 16.51 -14.41
CA LEU A 279 -16.34 15.52 -14.47
C LEU A 279 -17.60 16.13 -15.10
N ASN A 280 -17.94 17.37 -14.78
CA ASN A 280 -19.12 18.07 -15.33
C ASN A 280 -18.97 18.40 -16.83
N PHE A 281 -17.76 18.64 -17.31
CA PHE A 281 -17.49 18.83 -18.75
C PHE A 281 -17.52 17.53 -19.57
N SER A 282 -17.34 16.39 -18.92
CA SER A 282 -17.30 15.07 -19.58
C SER A 282 -18.68 14.41 -19.74
N LEU A 283 -19.73 14.98 -19.14
CA LEU A 283 -21.10 14.53 -19.34
C LEU A 283 -21.63 15.20 -20.61
N PRO A 284 -22.05 14.43 -21.68
CA PRO A 284 -22.73 15.02 -22.80
C PRO A 284 -24.02 15.69 -22.31
N HIS A 285 -24.23 16.94 -22.66
CA HIS A 285 -25.51 17.60 -22.47
C HIS A 285 -26.55 16.74 -23.22
N ALA A 286 -27.33 15.96 -22.45
CA ALA A 286 -28.53 15.33 -23.00
C ALA A 286 -29.46 16.46 -23.42
N ALA A 287 -29.60 16.64 -24.74
CA ALA A 287 -30.58 17.49 -25.35
C ALA A 287 -31.89 16.71 -25.53
#